data_ec04ddec20b7c3b0f9c475d797e6b60e
#
_entry.id   ec04ddec20b7c3b0f9c475d797e6b60e
#
_cell.length_a   1.000
_cell.length_b   1.000
_cell.length_c   1.000
_cell.angle_alpha   90.00
_cell.angle_beta   90.00
_cell.angle_gamma   90.00
#
_symmetry.space_group_name_H-M   'P 1'
#
loop_
_entity.id
_entity.type
_entity.pdbx_description
1 polymer ?
#
loop_
_entity_poly.entity_id
_entity_poly.type
_entity_poly.pdbx_seq_one_letter_code
_entity_poly.pdbx_strand_id
1 'polypeptide(L)' 'SFNMGLFRRELKKASKTLLPYEIEELIIWLREFSKENPKVKTTLIYLENKRSR' A
#
# COMPACT_ATOMS: atom_id res chain seq x y z
N SER A 1 18.03 -6.81 -0.20
CA SER A 1 17.11 -6.88 0.92
C SER A 1 16.02 -5.83 0.77
N PHE A 2 14.91 -6.08 1.39
CA PHE A 2 13.74 -5.25 1.27
C PHE A 2 13.80 -4.07 2.25
N ASN A 3 13.71 -2.86 1.71
CA ASN A 3 13.74 -1.66 2.55
C ASN A 3 12.31 -1.16 2.76
N MET A 4 11.77 -1.46 3.94
CA MET A 4 10.38 -1.13 4.24
C MET A 4 10.15 0.37 4.30
N GLY A 5 11.09 1.12 4.85
CA GLY A 5 10.95 2.58 4.93
C GLY A 5 10.86 3.22 3.57
N LEU A 6 11.73 2.79 2.66
CA LEU A 6 11.73 3.31 1.30
C LEU A 6 10.45 2.91 0.57
N PHE A 7 10.04 1.66 0.75
CA PHE A 7 8.82 1.16 0.13
C PHE A 7 7.61 2.00 0.53
N ARG A 8 7.46 2.24 1.83
CA ARG A 8 6.33 3.02 2.33
C ARG A 8 6.34 4.45 1.81
N ARG A 9 7.52 5.06 1.78
CA ARG A 9 7.64 6.43 1.31
C ARG A 9 7.27 6.55 -0.16
N GLU A 10 7.78 5.64 -0.98
CA GLU A 10 7.49 5.68 -2.40
C GLU A 10 6.03 5.38 -2.69
N LEU A 11 5.46 4.44 -1.94
CA LEU A 11 4.06 4.12 -2.11
C LEU A 11 3.16 5.27 -1.70
N LYS A 12 3.50 5.93 -0.61
CA LYS A 12 2.75 7.08 -0.14
C LYS A 12 2.75 8.20 -1.19
N LYS A 13 3.91 8.42 -1.79
CA LYS A 13 4.06 9.41 -2.84
C LYS A 13 3.22 9.05 -4.05
N ALA A 14 3.32 7.80 -4.49
CA ALA A 14 2.60 7.35 -5.67
C ALA A 14 1.09 7.42 -5.47
N SER A 15 0.63 7.12 -4.25
CA SER A 15 -0.80 7.07 -3.99
C SER A 15 -1.47 8.43 -4.15
N LYS A 16 -0.70 9.50 -4.14
CA LYS A 16 -1.27 10.83 -4.34
C LYS A 16 -1.72 11.07 -5.77
N THR A 17 -1.14 10.33 -6.71
CA THR A 17 -1.45 10.50 -8.12
C THR A 17 -2.29 9.35 -8.69
N LEU A 18 -2.56 8.34 -7.88
CA LEU A 18 -3.34 7.20 -8.34
C LEU A 18 -4.83 7.51 -8.35
N LEU A 19 -5.51 6.95 -9.33
CA LEU A 19 -6.97 7.05 -9.38
C LEU A 19 -7.57 6.11 -8.32
N PRO A 20 -8.82 6.37 -7.88
CA PRO A 20 -9.44 5.54 -6.85
C PRO A 20 -9.43 4.05 -7.17
N TYR A 21 -9.71 3.67 -8.43
CA TYR A 21 -9.72 2.26 -8.76
C TYR A 21 -8.32 1.66 -8.74
N GLU A 22 -7.31 2.49 -9.01
CA GLU A 22 -5.93 2.02 -8.96
C GLU A 22 -5.51 1.75 -7.51
N ILE A 23 -5.99 2.59 -6.60
CA ILE A 23 -5.71 2.38 -5.18
C ILE A 23 -6.36 1.09 -4.70
N GLU A 24 -7.58 0.80 -5.17
CA GLU A 24 -8.24 -0.45 -4.82
C GLU A 24 -7.47 -1.66 -5.29
N GLU A 25 -6.98 -1.60 -6.53
CA GLU A 25 -6.20 -2.71 -7.06
C GLU A 25 -4.90 -2.89 -6.31
N LEU A 26 -4.29 -1.78 -5.91
CA LEU A 26 -3.07 -1.84 -5.13
C LEU A 26 -3.33 -2.48 -3.76
N ILE A 27 -4.46 -2.16 -3.16
CA ILE A 27 -4.84 -2.74 -1.88
C ILE A 27 -4.98 -4.25 -2.00
N ILE A 28 -5.63 -4.71 -3.06
CA ILE A 28 -5.82 -6.13 -3.29
C ILE A 28 -4.46 -6.82 -3.43
N TRP A 29 -3.57 -6.21 -4.20
CA TRP A 29 -2.23 -6.77 -4.40
C TRP A 29 -1.47 -6.83 -3.08
N LEU A 30 -1.53 -5.76 -2.30
CA LEU A 30 -0.83 -5.71 -1.02
C LEU A 30 -1.38 -6.72 -0.03
N ARG A 31 -2.69 -6.96 -0.09
CA ARG A 31 -3.31 -7.93 0.80
C ARG A 31 -2.72 -9.32 0.55
N GLU A 32 -2.54 -9.68 -0.72
CA GLU A 32 -1.92 -10.95 -1.05
C GLU A 32 -0.44 -10.96 -0.68
N PHE A 33 0.24 -9.87 -0.96
CA PHE A 33 1.66 -9.77 -0.67
C PHE A 33 1.94 -9.85 0.83
N SER A 34 1.03 -9.30 1.64
CA SER A 34 1.23 -9.27 3.09
C SER A 34 1.12 -10.64 3.73
N LYS A 35 0.55 -11.61 3.02
CA LYS A 35 0.48 -12.96 3.55
C LYS A 35 1.88 -13.56 3.70
N GLU A 36 2.80 -13.19 2.84
CA GLU A 36 4.18 -13.65 2.91
C GLU A 36 5.09 -12.62 3.55
N ASN A 37 4.66 -11.37 3.58
CA ASN A 37 5.46 -10.28 4.12
C ASN A 37 4.60 -9.44 5.07
N PRO A 38 4.38 -9.91 6.30
CA PRO A 38 3.47 -9.22 7.23
C PRO A 38 3.84 -7.77 7.50
N LYS A 39 5.11 -7.41 7.28
CA LYS A 39 5.56 -6.05 7.54
C LYS A 39 4.84 -5.01 6.69
N VAL A 40 4.32 -5.41 5.52
CA VAL A 40 3.64 -4.45 4.65
C VAL A 40 2.21 -4.18 5.09
N LYS A 41 1.73 -4.85 6.13
CA LYS A 41 0.37 -4.61 6.61
C LYS A 41 0.15 -3.17 7.04
N THR A 42 1.18 -2.53 7.59
CA THR A 42 1.04 -1.13 7.99
C THR A 42 0.77 -0.24 6.78
N THR A 43 1.42 -0.53 5.66
CA THR A 43 1.18 0.20 4.44
C THR A 43 -0.22 -0.08 3.90
N LEU A 44 -0.65 -1.32 4.02
CA LEU A 44 -2.00 -1.70 3.60
C LEU A 44 -3.05 -0.91 4.39
N ILE A 45 -2.87 -0.81 5.69
CA ILE A 45 -3.79 -0.06 6.53
C ILE A 45 -3.82 1.41 6.13
N TYR A 46 -2.66 1.96 5.82
CA TYR A 46 -2.59 3.35 5.38
C TYR A 46 -3.44 3.57 4.12
N LEU A 47 -3.33 2.66 3.16
CA LEU A 47 -4.07 2.78 1.91
C LEU A 47 -5.56 2.57 2.12
N GLU A 48 -5.94 1.67 3.02
CA GLU A 48 -7.35 1.44 3.31
C GLU A 48 -7.97 2.67 3.94
N ASN A 49 -7.25 3.33 4.82
CA ASN A 49 -7.74 4.56 5.43
C ASN A 49 -7.89 5.66 4.38
N LYS A 50 -6.93 5.74 3.47
CA LYS A 50 -7.00 6.74 2.42
C LYS A 50 -8.18 6.48 1.50
N ARG A 51 -8.46 5.23 1.22
CA ARG A 51 -9.57 4.87 0.35
C ARG A 51 -10.92 5.20 0.98
N SER A 52 -11.02 5.06 2.29
CA SER A 52 -12.30 5.30 2.97
C SER A 52 -12.71 6.76 2.97
N ARG A 53 -11.82 7.66 2.60
CA ARG A 53 -12.14 9.08 2.56
C ARG A 53 -12.78 9.47 1.22
#